data_1a971caa0cb12ef9d68ec9c133fb61aa
#
_entry.id   1a971caa0cb12ef9d68ec9c133fb61aa
#
_cell.length_a   1.000
_cell.length_b   1.000
_cell.length_c   1.000
_cell.angle_alpha   90.00
_cell.angle_beta   90.00
_cell.angle_gamma   90.00
#
_symmetry.space_group_name_H-M   'P 1'
#
loop_
_entity.id
_entity.type
_entity.pdbx_description
1 polymer ?
#
loop_
_entity_poly.entity_id
_entity_poly.type
_entity_poly.pdbx_seq_one_letter_code
_entity_poly.pdbx_strand_id
1 'polypeptide(L)'
;MSERLNRIEVLRFPLIVLIVLLHSDRSEVVMSGGVDSVQEISRWIEFIKNLLSQGIARAAVPLFFYISGYLYFAKKEFSKTIYLKKTKRRVSSIVIPIIFWNAAVLAALALAQSLPVTASYFSGNQAGVMDYTTTDFLTEFTGIGGPMANAPFWFLRDLVVLCVCAPIVYWIAKSR
;
A
#
# COMPACT_ATOMS: atom_id res chain seq x y z
N MET A 1 -22.23 11.30 19.57
CA MET A 1 -21.56 10.14 18.90
C MET A 1 -21.05 10.49 17.50
N SER A 2 -21.81 11.25 16.68
CA SER A 2 -21.39 11.67 15.34
C SER A 2 -20.10 12.52 15.31
N GLU A 3 -19.99 13.49 16.19
CA GLU A 3 -18.83 14.40 16.24
C GLU A 3 -17.51 13.69 16.57
N ARG A 4 -17.52 12.73 17.51
CA ARG A 4 -16.34 11.90 17.80
C ARG A 4 -15.91 11.06 16.60
N LEU A 5 -16.88 10.50 15.87
CA LEU A 5 -16.59 9.71 14.69
C LEU A 5 -15.99 10.56 13.57
N ASN A 6 -16.48 11.80 13.39
CA ASN A 6 -15.93 12.73 12.41
C ASN A 6 -14.48 13.14 12.77
N ARG A 7 -14.19 13.41 14.05
CA ARG A 7 -12.82 13.69 14.50
C ARG A 7 -11.86 12.54 14.24
N ILE A 8 -12.29 11.30 14.49
CA ILE A 8 -11.47 10.11 14.20
C ILE A 8 -11.28 9.93 12.69
N GLU A 9 -12.29 10.26 11.89
CA GLU A 9 -12.18 10.17 10.42
C GLU A 9 -11.18 11.18 9.86
N VAL A 10 -11.10 12.37 10.42
CA VAL A 10 -10.12 13.42 10.05
C VAL A 10 -8.67 12.96 10.30
N LEU A 11 -8.42 12.14 11.33
CA LEU A 11 -7.08 11.60 11.62
C LEU A 11 -6.52 10.70 10.49
N ARG A 12 -7.36 10.22 9.59
CA ARG A 12 -6.89 9.42 8.44
C ARG A 12 -6.01 10.22 7.49
N PHE A 13 -6.29 11.50 7.30
CA PHE A 13 -5.50 12.33 6.39
C PHE A 13 -4.04 12.44 6.83
N PRO A 14 -3.71 12.88 8.07
CA PRO A 14 -2.31 12.89 8.51
C PRO A 14 -1.65 11.52 8.50
N LEU A 15 -2.38 10.43 8.78
CA LEU A 15 -1.84 9.08 8.67
C LEU A 15 -1.48 8.70 7.24
N ILE A 16 -2.29 9.11 6.25
CA ILE A 16 -1.95 8.90 4.83
C ILE A 16 -0.69 9.68 4.45
N VAL A 17 -0.56 10.93 4.90
CA VAL A 17 0.66 11.73 4.67
C VAL A 17 1.89 11.02 5.24
N LEU A 18 1.80 10.47 6.46
CA LEU A 18 2.90 9.70 7.06
C LEU A 18 3.21 8.42 6.26
N ILE A 19 2.21 7.74 5.73
CA ILE A 19 2.42 6.56 4.86
C ILE A 19 3.14 6.97 3.57
N VAL A 20 2.79 8.11 2.97
CA VAL A 20 3.50 8.63 1.79
C VAL A 20 4.95 8.94 2.15
N LEU A 21 5.21 9.59 3.29
CA LEU A 21 6.56 9.87 3.77
C LEU A 21 7.36 8.58 4.01
N LEU A 22 6.75 7.54 4.55
CA LEU A 22 7.38 6.23 4.73
C LEU A 22 7.89 5.64 3.40
N HIS A 23 7.13 5.82 2.33
CA HIS A 23 7.46 5.27 1.01
C HIS A 23 8.28 6.23 0.12
N SER A 24 8.43 7.49 0.51
CA SER A 24 9.28 8.45 -0.20
C SER A 24 10.76 8.34 0.19
N ASP A 25 11.06 7.62 1.26
CA ASP A 25 12.43 7.40 1.73
C ASP A 25 13.13 6.33 0.88
N ARG A 26 13.72 6.76 -0.22
CA ARG A 26 14.63 5.95 -1.02
C ARG A 26 16.03 6.54 -0.92
N SER A 27 16.87 5.89 -0.13
CA SER A 27 18.28 6.28 0.03
C SER A 27 19.18 5.76 -1.09
N GLU A 28 18.69 4.77 -1.85
CA GLU A 28 19.46 4.16 -2.93
C GLU A 28 18.61 4.02 -4.18
N VAL A 29 19.14 4.50 -5.30
CA VAL A 29 18.59 4.25 -6.63
C VAL A 29 19.47 3.21 -7.29
N VAL A 30 18.96 1.98 -7.44
CA VAL A 30 19.66 0.91 -8.16
C VAL A 30 19.39 1.09 -9.64
N MET A 31 20.39 1.53 -10.37
CA MET A 31 20.39 1.57 -11.84
C MET A 31 21.24 0.41 -12.40
N SER A 32 21.06 0.08 -13.68
CA SER A 32 21.78 -1.02 -14.36
C SER A 32 23.31 -0.88 -14.34
N GLY A 33 23.85 0.27 -13.98
CA GLY A 33 25.30 0.55 -13.90
C GLY A 33 25.91 0.49 -12.51
N GLY A 34 25.13 0.21 -11.47
CA GLY A 34 25.58 0.19 -10.08
C GLY A 34 24.67 0.96 -9.12
N VAL A 35 25.08 1.02 -7.87
CA VAL A 35 24.40 1.82 -6.84
C VAL A 35 25.02 3.21 -6.84
N ASP A 36 24.33 4.20 -7.40
CA ASP A 36 24.72 5.58 -7.18
C ASP A 36 24.29 5.99 -5.76
N SER A 37 25.26 6.01 -4.84
CA SER A 37 25.06 6.59 -3.52
C SER A 37 24.79 8.10 -3.69
N VAL A 38 23.58 8.52 -3.35
CA VAL A 38 23.25 9.94 -3.24
C VAL A 38 24.23 10.57 -2.24
N GLN A 39 24.87 11.66 -2.66
CA GLN A 39 25.90 12.45 -1.94
C GLN A 39 25.79 12.36 -0.42
N GLU A 40 26.97 12.36 0.27
CA GLU A 40 27.07 12.37 1.73
C GLU A 40 26.11 13.42 2.34
N ILE A 41 24.96 12.94 2.76
CA ILE A 41 23.97 13.74 3.46
C ILE A 41 24.51 13.92 4.89
N SER A 42 24.48 15.15 5.40
CA SER A 42 24.88 15.44 6.78
C SER A 42 24.21 14.46 7.74
N ARG A 43 24.96 13.89 8.67
CA ARG A 43 24.51 12.92 9.69
C ARG A 43 23.20 13.32 10.39
N TRP A 44 23.00 14.62 10.61
CA TRP A 44 21.77 15.17 11.21
C TRP A 44 20.55 15.06 10.29
N ILE A 45 20.73 15.28 9.00
CA ILE A 45 19.66 15.16 8.02
C ILE A 45 19.25 13.69 7.90
N GLU A 46 20.23 12.79 7.86
CA GLU A 46 19.98 11.35 7.86
C GLU A 46 19.25 10.88 9.12
N PHE A 47 19.68 11.36 10.29
CA PHE A 47 19.00 11.07 11.56
C PHE A 47 17.53 11.54 11.55
N ILE A 48 17.27 12.79 11.14
CA ILE A 48 15.90 13.34 11.07
C ILE A 48 15.06 12.57 10.06
N LYS A 49 15.62 12.27 8.90
CA LYS A 49 14.99 11.47 7.85
C LYS A 49 14.59 10.10 8.39
N ASN A 50 15.51 9.38 9.01
CA ASN A 50 15.26 8.07 9.60
C ASN A 50 14.24 8.12 10.74
N LEU A 51 14.31 9.15 11.60
CA LEU A 51 13.36 9.34 12.69
C LEU A 51 11.94 9.56 12.15
N LEU A 52 11.79 10.36 11.10
CA LEU A 52 10.49 10.65 10.51
C LEU A 52 9.96 9.46 9.70
N SER A 53 10.76 8.87 8.82
CA SER A 53 10.32 7.81 7.91
C SER A 53 10.22 6.46 8.63
N GLN A 54 11.27 6.04 9.34
CA GLN A 54 11.33 4.71 9.95
C GLN A 54 10.77 4.67 11.39
N GLY A 55 10.79 5.80 12.10
CA GLY A 55 10.20 5.92 13.45
C GLY A 55 8.72 6.28 13.38
N ILE A 56 8.43 7.55 13.16
CA ILE A 56 7.07 8.11 13.28
C ILE A 56 6.14 7.57 12.19
N ALA A 57 6.59 7.56 10.93
CA ALA A 57 5.74 7.14 9.81
C ALA A 57 5.36 5.66 9.87
N ARG A 58 6.22 4.79 10.43
CA ARG A 58 5.88 3.37 10.64
C ARG A 58 4.70 3.15 11.58
N ALA A 59 4.51 4.01 12.56
CA ALA A 59 3.36 3.92 13.47
C ALA A 59 2.03 4.24 12.77
N ALA A 60 2.07 4.94 11.63
CA ALA A 60 0.86 5.31 10.89
C ALA A 60 0.09 4.10 10.36
N VAL A 61 0.79 3.05 9.92
CA VAL A 61 0.14 1.87 9.34
C VAL A 61 -0.75 1.14 10.36
N PRO A 62 -0.26 0.71 11.55
CA PRO A 62 -1.12 0.06 12.54
C PRO A 62 -2.22 0.99 13.06
N LEU A 63 -1.95 2.29 13.23
CA LEU A 63 -2.98 3.26 13.60
C LEU A 63 -4.07 3.38 12.54
N PHE A 64 -3.70 3.39 11.27
CA PHE A 64 -4.66 3.42 10.17
C PHE A 64 -5.56 2.18 10.17
N PHE A 65 -4.99 0.99 10.38
CA PHE A 65 -5.76 -0.25 10.51
C PHE A 65 -6.69 -0.21 11.72
N TYR A 66 -6.19 0.24 12.87
CA TYR A 66 -6.99 0.38 14.08
C TYR A 66 -8.19 1.31 13.89
N ILE A 67 -7.96 2.52 13.37
CA ILE A 67 -9.02 3.49 13.08
C ILE A 67 -10.00 2.93 12.05
N SER A 68 -9.52 2.27 11.00
CA SER A 68 -10.35 1.69 9.96
C SER A 68 -11.23 0.57 10.51
N GLY A 69 -10.71 -0.28 11.38
CA GLY A 69 -11.45 -1.32 12.10
C GLY A 69 -12.49 -0.73 13.05
N TYR A 70 -12.07 0.24 13.88
CA TYR A 70 -12.98 0.94 14.78
C TYR A 70 -14.18 1.56 14.04
N LEU A 71 -13.93 2.32 12.98
CA LEU A 71 -14.98 2.94 12.18
C LEU A 71 -15.86 1.92 11.43
N TYR A 72 -15.31 0.75 11.13
CA TYR A 72 -16.08 -0.31 10.48
C TYR A 72 -17.20 -0.84 11.40
N PHE A 73 -16.90 -1.00 12.70
CA PHE A 73 -17.82 -1.56 13.69
C PHE A 73 -18.63 -0.50 14.48
N ALA A 74 -18.19 0.78 14.51
CA ALA A 74 -18.71 1.79 15.42
C ALA A 74 -20.15 2.24 15.15
N LYS A 75 -20.69 2.07 13.95
CA LYS A 75 -21.93 2.78 13.55
C LYS A 75 -23.23 2.00 13.69
N LYS A 76 -23.24 0.67 13.86
CA LYS A 76 -24.49 -0.15 13.98
C LYS A 76 -24.16 -1.57 14.45
N GLU A 77 -25.22 -2.27 14.91
CA GLU A 77 -25.18 -3.71 15.09
C GLU A 77 -24.67 -4.42 13.84
N PHE A 78 -23.84 -5.45 14.03
CA PHE A 78 -23.30 -6.23 12.96
C PHE A 78 -24.38 -7.16 12.40
N SER A 79 -24.90 -6.87 11.22
CA SER A 79 -25.83 -7.74 10.50
C SER A 79 -25.23 -8.16 9.16
N LYS A 80 -25.64 -9.33 8.65
CA LYS A 80 -25.17 -9.86 7.35
C LYS A 80 -25.37 -8.87 6.21
N THR A 81 -26.52 -8.21 6.17
CA THR A 81 -26.86 -7.23 5.11
C THR A 81 -25.97 -6.00 5.19
N ILE A 82 -25.75 -5.47 6.40
CA ILE A 82 -24.86 -4.30 6.61
C ILE A 82 -23.42 -4.66 6.26
N TYR A 83 -22.97 -5.84 6.68
CA TYR A 83 -21.64 -6.36 6.34
C TYR A 83 -21.44 -6.44 4.83
N LEU A 84 -22.29 -7.14 4.10
CA LEU A 84 -22.17 -7.28 2.65
C LEU A 84 -22.15 -5.93 1.93
N LYS A 85 -23.03 -5.01 2.31
CA LYS A 85 -23.07 -3.66 1.73
C LYS A 85 -21.79 -2.87 1.99
N LYS A 86 -21.27 -2.90 3.22
CA LYS A 86 -20.02 -2.21 3.58
C LYS A 86 -18.82 -2.82 2.87
N THR A 87 -18.71 -4.14 2.89
CA THR A 87 -17.59 -4.88 2.27
C THR A 87 -17.58 -4.67 0.76
N LYS A 88 -18.72 -4.85 0.08
CA LYS A 88 -18.82 -4.61 -1.37
C LYS A 88 -18.37 -3.18 -1.74
N ARG A 89 -18.83 -2.17 -1.01
CA ARG A 89 -18.45 -0.78 -1.25
C ARG A 89 -16.94 -0.55 -1.04
N ARG A 90 -16.35 -1.11 0.03
CA ARG A 90 -14.92 -0.96 0.32
C ARG A 90 -14.06 -1.73 -0.67
N VAL A 91 -14.41 -2.97 -0.95
CA VAL A 91 -13.70 -3.79 -1.94
C VAL A 91 -13.68 -3.06 -3.28
N SER A 92 -14.84 -2.61 -3.79
CA SER A 92 -14.89 -1.85 -5.04
C SER A 92 -14.06 -0.57 -5.01
N SER A 93 -14.15 0.23 -3.93
CA SER A 93 -13.44 1.52 -3.85
C SER A 93 -11.93 1.39 -3.63
N ILE A 94 -11.43 0.21 -3.27
CA ILE A 94 -10.01 -0.04 -3.02
C ILE A 94 -9.42 -0.90 -4.14
N VAL A 95 -10.07 -2.00 -4.51
CA VAL A 95 -9.54 -2.96 -5.49
C VAL A 95 -9.48 -2.34 -6.90
N ILE A 96 -10.48 -1.56 -7.28
CA ILE A 96 -10.47 -0.90 -8.60
C ILE A 96 -9.25 0.03 -8.76
N PRO A 97 -8.95 0.96 -7.83
CA PRO A 97 -7.72 1.75 -7.90
C PRO A 97 -6.45 0.90 -7.86
N ILE A 98 -6.38 -0.16 -7.06
CA ILE A 98 -5.22 -1.05 -7.02
C ILE A 98 -4.95 -1.65 -8.40
N ILE A 99 -5.99 -2.22 -9.02
CA ILE A 99 -5.87 -2.82 -10.37
C ILE A 99 -5.44 -1.76 -11.38
N PHE A 100 -6.12 -0.62 -11.38
CA PHE A 100 -5.82 0.47 -12.32
C PHE A 100 -4.37 0.94 -12.22
N TRP A 101 -3.89 1.25 -11.00
CA TRP A 101 -2.55 1.79 -10.82
C TRP A 101 -1.45 0.75 -11.02
N ASN A 102 -1.66 -0.53 -10.64
CA ASN A 102 -0.71 -1.58 -10.96
C ASN A 102 -0.61 -1.80 -12.47
N ALA A 103 -1.75 -1.80 -13.17
CA ALA A 103 -1.76 -1.88 -14.63
C ALA A 103 -1.06 -0.67 -15.29
N ALA A 104 -1.29 0.53 -14.78
CA ALA A 104 -0.65 1.75 -15.27
C ALA A 104 0.89 1.72 -15.08
N VAL A 105 1.37 1.26 -13.92
CA VAL A 105 2.81 1.09 -13.66
C VAL A 105 3.41 0.05 -14.58
N LEU A 106 2.77 -1.12 -14.72
CA LEU A 106 3.27 -2.17 -15.62
C LEU A 106 3.27 -1.71 -17.08
N ALA A 107 2.24 -1.00 -17.54
CA ALA A 107 2.20 -0.43 -18.88
C ALA A 107 3.30 0.61 -19.10
N ALA A 108 3.55 1.48 -18.11
CA ALA A 108 4.63 2.46 -18.17
C ALA A 108 6.01 1.78 -18.24
N LEU A 109 6.22 0.73 -17.43
CA LEU A 109 7.45 -0.07 -17.47
C LEU A 109 7.64 -0.79 -18.80
N ALA A 110 6.59 -1.43 -19.34
CA ALA A 110 6.64 -2.09 -20.64
C ALA A 110 7.00 -1.11 -21.77
N LEU A 111 6.40 0.09 -21.76
CA LEU A 111 6.75 1.16 -22.69
C LEU A 111 8.22 1.59 -22.52
N ALA A 112 8.66 1.85 -21.30
CA ALA A 112 10.04 2.27 -21.03
C ALA A 112 11.07 1.21 -21.44
N GLN A 113 10.75 -0.07 -21.26
CA GLN A 113 11.61 -1.18 -21.67
C GLN A 113 11.64 -1.36 -23.21
N SER A 114 10.57 -0.97 -23.93
CA SER A 114 10.50 -1.10 -25.39
C SER A 114 11.17 0.05 -26.14
N LEU A 115 11.40 1.19 -25.52
CA LEU A 115 11.99 2.37 -26.13
C LEU A 115 13.54 2.26 -26.15
N PRO A 116 14.22 2.43 -27.31
CA PRO A 116 15.69 2.31 -27.42
C PRO A 116 16.44 3.26 -26.47
N VAL A 117 15.87 4.44 -26.18
CA VAL A 117 16.49 5.46 -25.33
C VAL A 117 16.51 5.05 -23.86
N THR A 118 15.50 4.30 -23.41
CA THR A 118 15.33 3.93 -22.00
C THR A 118 15.61 2.46 -21.73
N ALA A 119 15.58 1.59 -22.73
CA ALA A 119 15.79 0.14 -22.60
C ALA A 119 17.09 -0.22 -21.87
N SER A 120 18.17 0.55 -22.07
CA SER A 120 19.45 0.34 -21.40
C SER A 120 19.41 0.47 -19.87
N TYR A 121 18.48 1.25 -19.33
CA TYR A 121 18.31 1.41 -17.88
C TYR A 121 17.64 0.19 -17.23
N PHE A 122 17.01 -0.67 -18.03
CA PHE A 122 16.29 -1.86 -17.58
C PHE A 122 16.98 -3.17 -17.96
N SER A 123 18.23 -3.12 -18.41
CA SER A 123 19.04 -4.27 -18.85
C SER A 123 19.60 -5.12 -17.69
N GLY A 124 19.07 -4.98 -16.47
CA GLY A 124 19.45 -5.75 -15.29
C GLY A 124 18.91 -7.19 -15.28
N ASN A 125 19.14 -7.91 -14.18
CA ASN A 125 18.74 -9.31 -14.00
C ASN A 125 17.23 -9.55 -13.82
N GLN A 126 16.38 -8.53 -14.01
CA GLN A 126 14.93 -8.67 -13.91
C GLN A 126 14.33 -8.94 -15.29
N ALA A 127 13.40 -9.90 -15.33
CA ALA A 127 12.65 -10.19 -16.55
C ALA A 127 11.88 -8.94 -17.03
N GLY A 128 11.86 -8.74 -18.35
CA GLY A 128 11.05 -7.69 -18.94
C GLY A 128 9.56 -7.96 -18.71
N VAL A 129 8.74 -6.90 -18.62
CA VAL A 129 7.28 -7.04 -18.45
C VAL A 129 6.66 -7.87 -19.58
N MET A 130 7.23 -7.82 -20.79
CA MET A 130 6.77 -8.60 -21.93
C MET A 130 7.04 -10.10 -21.79
N ASP A 131 7.98 -10.49 -20.94
CA ASP A 131 8.35 -11.88 -20.67
C ASP A 131 7.63 -12.46 -19.45
N TYR A 132 6.74 -11.67 -18.80
CA TYR A 132 6.01 -12.09 -17.61
C TYR A 132 5.08 -13.27 -17.89
N THR A 133 5.16 -14.26 -17.03
CA THR A 133 4.18 -15.36 -16.99
C THR A 133 2.88 -14.90 -16.31
N THR A 134 1.83 -15.70 -16.43
CA THR A 134 0.57 -15.46 -15.68
C THR A 134 0.80 -15.36 -14.18
N THR A 135 1.75 -16.13 -13.65
CA THR A 135 2.09 -16.11 -12.22
C THR A 135 2.74 -14.78 -11.83
N ASP A 136 3.62 -14.24 -12.68
CA ASP A 136 4.27 -12.95 -12.45
C ASP A 136 3.22 -11.83 -12.41
N PHE A 137 2.30 -11.81 -13.38
CA PHE A 137 1.18 -10.85 -13.37
C PHE A 137 0.33 -10.97 -12.09
N LEU A 138 -0.02 -12.20 -11.67
CA LEU A 138 -0.78 -12.40 -10.44
C LEU A 138 -0.02 -11.87 -9.23
N THR A 139 1.29 -12.09 -9.15
CA THR A 139 2.15 -11.55 -8.10
C THR A 139 2.15 -10.03 -8.09
N GLU A 140 2.35 -9.40 -9.25
CA GLU A 140 2.38 -7.93 -9.39
C GLU A 140 1.05 -7.27 -9.00
N PHE A 141 -0.09 -7.94 -9.23
CA PHE A 141 -1.40 -7.40 -8.86
C PHE A 141 -1.82 -7.73 -7.43
N THR A 142 -1.44 -8.87 -6.89
CA THR A 142 -1.93 -9.36 -5.60
C THR A 142 -0.91 -9.25 -4.47
N GLY A 143 0.38 -9.20 -4.81
CA GLY A 143 1.48 -9.29 -3.85
C GLY A 143 1.58 -10.67 -3.18
N ILE A 144 1.03 -11.72 -3.80
CA ILE A 144 1.17 -13.10 -3.32
C ILE A 144 2.38 -13.71 -4.00
N GLY A 145 3.36 -14.11 -3.20
CA GLY A 145 4.63 -14.67 -3.69
C GLY A 145 5.74 -13.65 -3.94
N GLY A 146 5.44 -12.35 -3.92
CA GLY A 146 6.42 -11.27 -4.13
C GLY A 146 5.83 -9.88 -3.90
N PRO A 147 6.58 -8.81 -4.18
CA PRO A 147 6.07 -7.44 -4.09
C PRO A 147 5.04 -7.17 -5.20
N MET A 148 4.15 -6.21 -4.96
CA MET A 148 3.24 -5.69 -5.98
C MET A 148 3.98 -4.71 -6.90
N ALA A 149 3.51 -4.53 -8.16
CA ALA A 149 4.01 -3.52 -9.09
C ALA A 149 4.06 -2.13 -8.43
N ASN A 150 3.04 -1.80 -7.65
CA ASN A 150 2.99 -0.63 -6.81
C ASN A 150 3.19 -1.06 -5.36
N ALA A 151 4.45 -1.19 -4.95
CA ALA A 151 4.81 -1.73 -3.64
C ALA A 151 4.01 -1.14 -2.45
N PRO A 152 3.74 0.19 -2.36
CA PRO A 152 2.95 0.76 -1.27
C PRO A 152 1.52 0.20 -1.12
N PHE A 153 0.98 -0.47 -2.13
CA PHE A 153 -0.42 -0.94 -2.09
C PHE A 153 -0.66 -2.19 -1.25
N TRP A 154 0.41 -2.81 -0.71
CA TRP A 154 0.27 -3.96 0.19
C TRP A 154 -0.68 -3.67 1.37
N PHE A 155 -0.63 -2.46 1.96
CA PHE A 155 -1.50 -2.13 3.08
C PHE A 155 -2.98 -1.97 2.68
N LEU A 156 -3.26 -1.51 1.46
CA LEU A 156 -4.63 -1.44 0.92
C LEU A 156 -5.20 -2.83 0.67
N ARG A 157 -4.39 -3.75 0.12
CA ARG A 157 -4.74 -5.16 -0.02
C ARG A 157 -5.11 -5.76 1.34
N ASP A 158 -4.26 -5.58 2.34
CA ASP A 158 -4.48 -6.12 3.68
C ASP A 158 -5.74 -5.52 4.34
N LEU A 159 -6.04 -4.24 4.06
CA LEU A 159 -7.29 -3.62 4.49
C LEU A 159 -8.52 -4.30 3.86
N VAL A 160 -8.43 -4.71 2.59
CA VAL A 160 -9.50 -5.50 1.93
C VAL A 160 -9.65 -6.85 2.60
N VAL A 161 -8.55 -7.56 2.86
CA VAL A 161 -8.57 -8.86 3.56
C VAL A 161 -9.23 -8.73 4.92
N LEU A 162 -8.87 -7.71 5.72
CA LEU A 162 -9.49 -7.46 7.01
C LEU A 162 -11.00 -7.15 6.91
N CYS A 163 -11.41 -6.43 5.87
CA CYS A 163 -12.85 -6.19 5.63
C CYS A 163 -13.61 -7.48 5.29
N VAL A 164 -13.00 -8.37 4.53
CA VAL A 164 -13.59 -9.69 4.20
C VAL A 164 -13.63 -10.57 5.45
N CYS A 165 -12.58 -10.56 6.27
CA CYS A 165 -12.49 -11.31 7.52
C CYS A 165 -13.29 -10.69 8.70
N ALA A 166 -13.95 -9.55 8.52
CA ALA A 166 -14.67 -8.86 9.59
C ALA A 166 -15.72 -9.73 10.35
N PRO A 167 -16.44 -10.68 9.73
CA PRO A 167 -17.33 -11.59 10.49
C PRO A 167 -16.58 -12.46 11.51
N ILE A 168 -15.40 -12.93 11.15
CA ILE A 168 -14.56 -13.76 12.03
C ILE A 168 -14.10 -12.90 13.22
N VAL A 169 -13.60 -11.68 12.96
CA VAL A 169 -13.19 -10.74 14.00
C VAL A 169 -14.35 -10.41 14.94
N TYR A 170 -15.54 -10.17 14.40
CA TYR A 170 -16.74 -9.90 15.18
C TYR A 170 -17.13 -11.09 16.09
N TRP A 171 -17.08 -12.31 15.55
CA TRP A 171 -17.40 -13.52 16.30
C TRP A 171 -16.43 -13.74 17.46
N ILE A 172 -15.13 -13.58 17.22
CA ILE A 172 -14.08 -13.69 18.27
C ILE A 172 -14.28 -12.63 19.35
N ALA A 173 -14.58 -11.39 18.96
CA ALA A 173 -14.80 -10.29 19.93
C ALA A 173 -16.05 -10.48 20.76
N LYS A 174 -17.10 -11.13 20.22
CA LYS A 174 -18.34 -11.38 20.93
C LYS A 174 -18.30 -12.62 21.84
N SER A 175 -17.37 -13.53 21.58
CA SER A 175 -17.22 -14.77 22.37
C SER A 175 -16.46 -14.56 23.69
N ARG A 176 -15.99 -13.34 23.93
CA ARG A 176 -15.36 -12.93 25.20
C ARG A 176 -16.30 -12.00 25.98
#